data_53785a94ddf9b5f79fbb3832c1a92ef1
#
_entry.id   53785a94ddf9b5f79fbb3832c1a92ef1
#
_cell.length_a   1.000
_cell.length_b   1.000
_cell.length_c   1.000
_cell.angle_alpha   90.00
_cell.angle_beta   90.00
_cell.angle_gamma   90.00
#
_symmetry.space_group_name_H-M   'P 1'
#
loop_
_entity.id
_entity.type
_entity.pdbx_description
1 polymer ?
#
loop_
_entity_poly.entity_id
_entity_poly.type
_entity_poly.pdbx_seq_one_letter_code
_entity_poly.pdbx_strand_id
1 'polypeptide(L)'
;LIAVRDLFESHLNVNDLQRSMSFFEQTLGLELAEVIWKRRVAFYWMGGRGNSMLGLWEVGTSPQRLSLHIAFRSDLSDLLNAPARLRALNVVPIDFDGAPTDEPVVIAWMPAASLYFRDPDGNLLELLSMLPDSPQPDLGIVSWSHWRQIHDSAQGSEPGDSERDTV
;
A
#
# COMPACT_ATOMS: atom_id res chain seq x y z
N LEU A 1 24.42 -5.64 -20.56
CA LEU A 1 23.22 -5.53 -19.70
C LEU A 1 22.45 -4.28 -20.09
N ILE A 2 21.11 -4.38 -20.14
CA ILE A 2 20.23 -3.22 -20.30
C ILE A 2 19.93 -2.70 -18.90
N ALA A 3 20.22 -1.40 -18.65
CA ALA A 3 19.94 -0.78 -17.36
C ALA A 3 18.44 -0.51 -17.23
N VAL A 4 17.81 -1.08 -16.21
CA VAL A 4 16.45 -0.77 -15.77
C VAL A 4 16.54 0.13 -14.57
N ARG A 5 15.83 1.27 -14.59
CA ARG A 5 15.86 2.25 -13.51
C ARG A 5 14.73 2.00 -12.50
N ASP A 6 13.50 1.94 -13.00
CA ASP A 6 12.31 1.76 -12.17
C ASP A 6 11.15 1.21 -13.02
N LEU A 7 10.02 0.95 -12.38
CA LEU A 7 8.77 0.60 -13.06
C LEU A 7 7.99 1.88 -13.34
N PHE A 8 7.82 2.23 -14.63
CA PHE A 8 7.11 3.44 -15.03
C PHE A 8 5.61 3.26 -15.11
N GLU A 9 5.13 2.11 -15.60
CA GLU A 9 3.71 1.92 -15.85
C GLU A 9 3.25 0.52 -15.44
N SER A 10 2.05 0.45 -14.86
CA SER A 10 1.34 -0.80 -14.57
C SER A 10 -0.13 -0.67 -14.94
N HIS A 11 -0.81 -1.81 -15.17
CA HIS A 11 -2.20 -1.82 -15.61
C HIS A 11 -3.06 -2.71 -14.73
N LEU A 12 -4.31 -2.27 -14.53
CA LEU A 12 -5.39 -3.05 -13.94
C LEU A 12 -6.50 -3.29 -14.97
N ASN A 13 -7.08 -4.48 -14.93
CA ASN A 13 -8.32 -4.75 -15.63
C ASN A 13 -9.52 -4.38 -14.76
N VAL A 14 -10.46 -3.65 -15.34
CA VAL A 14 -11.68 -3.23 -14.66
C VAL A 14 -12.92 -3.61 -15.50
N ASN A 15 -14.04 -3.84 -14.84
CA ASN A 15 -15.28 -4.22 -15.52
C ASN A 15 -16.10 -3.01 -16.01
N ASP A 16 -15.96 -1.87 -15.36
CA ASP A 16 -16.61 -0.61 -15.68
C ASP A 16 -15.63 0.53 -15.46
N LEU A 17 -15.19 1.13 -16.57
CA LEU A 17 -14.15 2.16 -16.54
C LEU A 17 -14.60 3.39 -15.74
N GLN A 18 -15.85 3.84 -15.92
CA GLN A 18 -16.32 5.06 -15.27
C GLN A 18 -16.46 4.90 -13.76
N ARG A 19 -16.97 3.75 -13.30
CA ARG A 19 -17.03 3.41 -11.88
C ARG A 19 -15.62 3.35 -11.27
N SER A 20 -14.68 2.71 -11.95
CA SER A 20 -13.30 2.61 -11.48
C SER A 20 -12.60 3.96 -11.48
N MET A 21 -12.78 4.79 -12.52
CA MET A 21 -12.28 6.17 -12.52
C MET A 21 -12.76 6.94 -11.29
N SER A 22 -14.06 6.90 -11.00
CA SER A 22 -14.60 7.56 -9.79
C SER A 22 -13.96 7.07 -8.51
N PHE A 23 -13.69 5.76 -8.39
CA PHE A 23 -13.01 5.20 -7.22
C PHE A 23 -11.57 5.70 -7.09
N PHE A 24 -10.77 5.62 -8.16
CA PHE A 24 -9.36 6.00 -8.12
C PHE A 24 -9.16 7.50 -7.90
N GLU A 25 -10.06 8.34 -8.42
CA GLU A 25 -10.04 9.79 -8.20
C GLU A 25 -10.52 10.17 -6.79
N GLN A 26 -11.66 9.63 -6.32
CA GLN A 26 -12.29 10.05 -5.07
C GLN A 26 -11.70 9.36 -3.84
N THR A 27 -11.28 8.09 -3.96
CA THR A 27 -10.74 7.31 -2.83
C THR A 27 -9.24 7.48 -2.71
N LEU A 28 -8.51 7.40 -3.83
CA LEU A 28 -7.04 7.49 -3.83
C LEU A 28 -6.53 8.88 -4.20
N GLY A 29 -7.39 9.77 -4.69
CA GLY A 29 -7.00 11.14 -5.06
C GLY A 29 -6.02 11.19 -6.23
N LEU A 30 -6.04 10.19 -7.14
CA LEU A 30 -5.11 10.14 -8.25
C LEU A 30 -5.44 11.20 -9.29
N GLU A 31 -4.41 11.83 -9.85
CA GLU A 31 -4.54 12.80 -10.93
C GLU A 31 -4.71 12.08 -12.27
N LEU A 32 -5.85 12.33 -12.92
CA LEU A 32 -6.10 11.80 -14.27
C LEU A 32 -5.09 12.38 -15.27
N ALA A 33 -4.42 11.50 -16.01
CA ALA A 33 -3.50 11.87 -17.06
C ALA A 33 -4.21 11.97 -18.42
N GLU A 34 -4.95 10.92 -18.80
CA GLU A 34 -5.62 10.81 -20.10
C GLU A 34 -6.72 9.74 -20.07
N VAL A 35 -7.77 9.92 -20.89
CA VAL A 35 -8.79 8.92 -21.16
C VAL A 35 -8.91 8.68 -22.66
N ILE A 36 -8.72 7.46 -23.10
CA ILE A 36 -8.91 7.08 -24.50
C ILE A 36 -10.19 6.26 -24.61
N TRP A 37 -11.32 6.95 -24.72
CA TRP A 37 -12.66 6.32 -24.74
C TRP A 37 -12.83 5.24 -25.80
N LYS A 38 -12.24 5.45 -26.99
CA LYS A 38 -12.27 4.45 -28.07
C LYS A 38 -11.64 3.11 -27.68
N ARG A 39 -10.68 3.14 -26.75
CA ARG A 39 -9.97 1.95 -26.24
C ARG A 39 -10.48 1.50 -24.87
N ARG A 40 -11.39 2.26 -24.28
CA ARG A 40 -11.90 2.01 -22.94
C ARG A 40 -10.76 1.92 -21.90
N VAL A 41 -9.88 2.92 -21.88
CA VAL A 41 -8.74 3.00 -20.96
C VAL A 41 -8.59 4.40 -20.38
N ALA A 42 -8.23 4.47 -19.10
CA ALA A 42 -7.83 5.70 -18.42
C ALA A 42 -6.43 5.54 -17.81
N PHE A 43 -5.65 6.60 -17.83
CA PHE A 43 -4.31 6.64 -17.26
C PHE A 43 -4.24 7.69 -16.15
N TYR A 44 -3.57 7.36 -15.06
CA TYR A 44 -3.39 8.21 -13.89
C TYR A 44 -1.92 8.42 -13.59
N TRP A 45 -1.56 9.65 -13.21
CA TRP A 45 -0.22 9.95 -12.71
C TRP A 45 -0.03 9.39 -11.30
N MET A 46 1.13 8.77 -11.08
CA MET A 46 1.57 8.23 -9.80
C MET A 46 2.79 9.01 -9.30
N GLY A 47 2.72 9.57 -8.10
CA GLY A 47 3.81 10.35 -7.52
C GLY A 47 4.10 11.69 -8.23
N GLY A 48 3.13 12.20 -8.99
CA GLY A 48 3.23 13.42 -9.79
C GLY A 48 3.49 13.15 -11.28
N ARG A 49 3.23 14.18 -12.07
CA ARG A 49 3.36 14.11 -13.55
C ARG A 49 4.76 13.70 -13.98
N GLY A 50 4.82 12.71 -14.87
CA GLY A 50 6.06 12.23 -15.48
C GLY A 50 6.86 11.26 -14.62
N ASN A 51 6.42 10.91 -13.40
CA ASN A 51 7.11 9.93 -12.56
C ASN A 51 6.74 8.49 -12.93
N SER A 52 5.48 8.13 -12.80
CA SER A 52 4.97 6.83 -13.22
C SER A 52 3.46 6.89 -13.50
N MET A 53 2.89 5.82 -14.05
CA MET A 53 1.49 5.78 -14.47
C MET A 53 0.80 4.48 -14.04
N LEU A 54 -0.49 4.60 -13.75
CA LEU A 54 -1.41 3.48 -13.61
C LEU A 54 -2.45 3.54 -14.72
N GLY A 55 -2.60 2.46 -15.49
CA GLY A 55 -3.62 2.31 -16.52
C GLY A 55 -4.78 1.45 -16.04
N LEU A 56 -6.03 1.91 -16.26
CA LEU A 56 -7.25 1.14 -16.03
C LEU A 56 -7.83 0.74 -17.39
N TRP A 57 -7.92 -0.56 -17.68
CA TRP A 57 -8.46 -1.09 -18.92
C TRP A 57 -9.78 -1.79 -18.70
N GLU A 58 -10.84 -1.30 -19.33
CA GLU A 58 -12.12 -2.00 -19.30
C GLU A 58 -12.07 -3.21 -20.24
N VAL A 59 -12.20 -4.39 -19.64
CA VAL A 59 -12.13 -5.68 -20.39
C VAL A 59 -13.49 -6.34 -20.59
N GLY A 60 -14.56 -5.69 -20.10
CA GLY A 60 -15.93 -6.21 -20.17
C GLY A 60 -16.21 -7.32 -19.15
N THR A 61 -17.46 -7.76 -19.12
CA THR A 61 -17.93 -8.84 -18.23
C THR A 61 -17.62 -10.21 -18.83
N SER A 62 -16.37 -10.64 -18.80
CA SER A 62 -16.04 -12.03 -19.03
C SER A 62 -16.36 -12.86 -17.78
N PRO A 63 -16.77 -14.14 -17.90
CA PRO A 63 -16.94 -15.01 -16.74
C PRO A 63 -15.64 -15.29 -15.98
N GLN A 64 -14.50 -14.87 -16.52
CA GLN A 64 -13.21 -14.96 -15.84
C GLN A 64 -13.01 -13.74 -14.94
N ARG A 65 -12.94 -13.97 -13.63
CA ARG A 65 -12.50 -12.96 -12.66
C ARG A 65 -10.98 -13.00 -12.58
N LEU A 66 -10.35 -11.93 -13.01
CA LEU A 66 -8.93 -11.69 -12.77
C LEU A 66 -8.82 -10.69 -11.61
N SER A 67 -8.17 -11.10 -10.51
CA SER A 67 -7.80 -10.18 -9.43
C SER A 67 -6.30 -9.94 -9.52
N LEU A 68 -5.92 -8.70 -9.73
CA LEU A 68 -4.53 -8.25 -9.77
C LEU A 68 -4.15 -7.65 -8.43
N HIS A 69 -2.84 -7.51 -8.18
CA HIS A 69 -2.29 -6.87 -6.99
C HIS A 69 -1.38 -5.72 -7.38
N ILE A 70 -1.58 -4.57 -6.73
CA ILE A 70 -0.69 -3.41 -6.84
C ILE A 70 -0.44 -2.84 -5.46
N ALA A 71 0.83 -2.61 -5.14
CA ALA A 71 1.26 -1.88 -3.96
C ALA A 71 1.63 -0.43 -4.32
N PHE A 72 1.07 0.52 -3.59
CA PHE A 72 1.38 1.94 -3.67
C PHE A 72 2.26 2.33 -2.49
N ARG A 73 3.35 3.04 -2.76
CA ARG A 73 4.13 3.64 -1.69
C ARG A 73 3.34 4.78 -1.04
N SER A 74 3.33 4.81 0.28
CA SER A 74 2.71 5.83 1.11
C SER A 74 3.68 6.27 2.20
N ASP A 75 3.53 7.49 2.69
CA ASP A 75 4.21 7.89 3.92
C ASP A 75 3.60 7.15 5.11
N LEU A 76 4.43 6.79 6.10
CA LEU A 76 3.98 6.01 7.25
C LEU A 76 2.83 6.68 8.01
N SER A 77 2.88 7.99 8.19
CA SER A 77 1.83 8.76 8.86
C SER A 77 0.48 8.67 8.13
N ASP A 78 0.49 8.69 6.80
CA ASP A 78 -0.73 8.55 6.00
C ASP A 78 -1.25 7.12 6.01
N LEU A 79 -0.35 6.13 5.96
CA LEU A 79 -0.69 4.71 6.03
C LEU A 79 -1.34 4.36 7.37
N LEU A 80 -0.83 4.88 8.50
CA LEU A 80 -1.42 4.66 9.83
C LEU A 80 -2.82 5.27 9.98
N ASN A 81 -3.12 6.35 9.24
CA ASN A 81 -4.44 6.98 9.22
C ASN A 81 -5.38 6.36 8.16
N ALA A 82 -4.85 5.56 7.25
CA ALA A 82 -5.61 5.01 6.12
C ALA A 82 -6.79 4.11 6.54
N PRO A 83 -6.73 3.26 7.58
CA PRO A 83 -7.87 2.45 7.97
C PRO A 83 -9.14 3.28 8.23
N ALA A 84 -9.01 4.35 9.02
CA ALA A 84 -10.13 5.24 9.33
C ALA A 84 -10.64 5.99 8.09
N ARG A 85 -9.73 6.47 7.24
CA ARG A 85 -10.07 7.18 5.99
C ARG A 85 -10.79 6.26 5.01
N LEU A 86 -10.33 5.02 4.81
CA LEU A 86 -10.96 4.03 3.94
C LEU A 86 -12.38 3.69 4.42
N ARG A 87 -12.58 3.47 5.73
CA ARG A 87 -13.91 3.22 6.30
C ARG A 87 -14.86 4.40 6.09
N ALA A 88 -14.38 5.63 6.23
CA ALA A 88 -15.19 6.83 5.95
C ALA A 88 -15.65 6.92 4.50
N LEU A 89 -14.93 6.27 3.57
CA LEU A 89 -15.25 6.14 2.16
C LEU A 89 -16.00 4.82 1.82
N ASN A 90 -16.46 4.06 2.83
CA ASN A 90 -17.10 2.75 2.68
C ASN A 90 -16.20 1.69 2.01
N VAL A 91 -14.89 1.82 2.13
CA VAL A 91 -13.91 0.82 1.73
C VAL A 91 -13.44 0.07 2.97
N VAL A 92 -13.47 -1.26 2.93
CA VAL A 92 -13.04 -2.09 4.07
C VAL A 92 -11.53 -2.30 4.01
N PRO A 93 -10.76 -1.79 4.99
CA PRO A 93 -9.35 -2.14 5.11
C PRO A 93 -9.22 -3.59 5.58
N ILE A 94 -8.29 -4.33 4.98
CA ILE A 94 -8.03 -5.73 5.30
C ILE A 94 -6.53 -5.93 5.60
N ASP A 95 -6.23 -6.95 6.38
CA ASP A 95 -4.88 -7.41 6.66
C ASP A 95 -4.33 -8.30 5.53
N PHE A 96 -3.16 -8.89 5.75
CA PHE A 96 -2.50 -9.78 4.80
C PHE A 96 -3.32 -11.03 4.47
N ASP A 97 -4.07 -11.55 5.43
CA ASP A 97 -4.91 -12.74 5.27
C ASP A 97 -6.31 -12.41 4.70
N GLY A 98 -6.59 -11.12 4.50
CA GLY A 98 -7.86 -10.63 3.95
C GLY A 98 -8.95 -10.41 5.01
N ALA A 99 -8.62 -10.46 6.30
CA ALA A 99 -9.54 -10.15 7.38
C ALA A 99 -9.65 -8.63 7.60
N PRO A 100 -10.85 -8.09 7.92
CA PRO A 100 -11.00 -6.68 8.25
C PRO A 100 -10.06 -6.27 9.40
N THR A 101 -9.39 -5.12 9.25
CA THR A 101 -8.45 -4.60 10.25
C THR A 101 -8.65 -3.11 10.51
N ASP A 102 -8.20 -2.65 11.68
CA ASP A 102 -8.14 -1.22 12.03
C ASP A 102 -6.70 -0.70 12.09
N GLU A 103 -5.72 -1.55 11.86
CA GLU A 103 -4.30 -1.18 11.82
C GLU A 103 -3.57 -1.89 10.68
N PRO A 104 -2.44 -1.36 10.19
CA PRO A 104 -1.57 -2.05 9.24
C PRO A 104 -0.95 -3.30 9.85
N VAL A 105 -0.46 -4.19 8.99
CA VAL A 105 0.49 -5.24 9.34
C VAL A 105 1.92 -4.80 9.01
N VAL A 106 2.91 -5.49 9.57
CA VAL A 106 4.32 -5.32 9.20
C VAL A 106 4.84 -6.62 8.62
N ILE A 107 5.38 -6.53 7.41
CA ILE A 107 6.08 -7.62 6.73
C ILE A 107 7.53 -7.61 7.23
N ALA A 108 7.83 -8.44 8.23
CA ALA A 108 9.06 -8.31 9.01
C ALA A 108 10.34 -8.67 8.24
N TRP A 109 10.26 -9.49 7.19
CA TRP A 109 11.45 -9.85 6.39
C TRP A 109 11.98 -8.70 5.50
N MET A 110 11.13 -7.70 5.17
CA MET A 110 11.54 -6.51 4.40
C MET A 110 11.23 -5.19 5.12
N PRO A 111 11.12 -5.15 6.43
CA PRO A 111 10.44 -4.22 7.33
C PRO A 111 9.59 -3.17 6.60
N ALA A 112 8.34 -3.53 6.31
CA ALA A 112 7.40 -2.65 5.65
C ALA A 112 6.03 -2.71 6.33
N ALA A 113 5.49 -1.56 6.70
CA ALA A 113 4.11 -1.46 7.12
C ALA A 113 3.20 -1.52 5.89
N SER A 114 2.17 -2.36 5.93
CA SER A 114 1.28 -2.63 4.80
C SER A 114 -0.18 -2.68 5.23
N LEU A 115 -1.05 -2.10 4.41
CA LEU A 115 -2.49 -2.13 4.56
C LEU A 115 -3.13 -2.46 3.23
N TYR A 116 -4.05 -3.41 3.23
CA TYR A 116 -4.70 -3.89 2.01
C TYR A 116 -6.16 -3.44 1.94
N PHE A 117 -6.68 -3.35 0.73
CA PHE A 117 -8.10 -3.12 0.43
C PHE A 117 -8.38 -3.53 -1.01
N ARG A 118 -9.66 -3.52 -1.40
CA ARG A 118 -10.05 -3.91 -2.76
C ARG A 118 -10.69 -2.75 -3.51
N ASP A 119 -10.41 -2.70 -4.81
CA ASP A 119 -11.15 -1.84 -5.73
C ASP A 119 -12.54 -2.46 -6.04
N PRO A 120 -13.42 -1.73 -6.76
CA PRO A 120 -14.75 -2.22 -7.11
C PRO A 120 -14.78 -3.50 -7.96
N ASP A 121 -13.68 -3.86 -8.60
CA ASP A 121 -13.55 -5.07 -9.42
C ASP A 121 -12.88 -6.24 -8.69
N GLY A 122 -12.46 -5.99 -7.44
CA GLY A 122 -11.86 -7.00 -6.57
C GLY A 122 -10.35 -7.12 -6.69
N ASN A 123 -9.69 -6.20 -7.41
CA ASN A 123 -8.23 -6.14 -7.38
C ASN A 123 -7.75 -5.83 -5.97
N LEU A 124 -6.65 -6.46 -5.58
CA LEU A 124 -6.04 -6.23 -4.27
C LEU A 124 -5.10 -5.03 -4.37
N LEU A 125 -5.41 -4.00 -3.62
CA LEU A 125 -4.59 -2.80 -3.52
C LEU A 125 -3.89 -2.79 -2.15
N GLU A 126 -2.66 -2.32 -2.13
CA GLU A 126 -1.83 -2.20 -0.93
C GLU A 126 -1.30 -0.78 -0.81
N LEU A 127 -1.37 -0.22 0.38
CA LEU A 127 -0.54 0.91 0.79
C LEU A 127 0.66 0.36 1.57
N LEU A 128 1.87 0.77 1.19
CA LEU A 128 3.11 0.26 1.76
C LEU A 128 4.05 1.41 2.14
N SER A 129 4.63 1.32 3.34
CA SER A 129 5.69 2.21 3.82
C SER A 129 6.86 1.40 4.32
N MET A 130 8.05 1.60 3.74
CA MET A 130 9.28 0.99 4.26
C MET A 130 9.61 1.58 5.62
N LEU A 131 10.00 0.72 6.55
CA LEU A 131 10.45 1.10 7.90
C LEU A 131 11.99 1.16 7.94
N PRO A 132 12.57 2.00 8.81
CA PRO A 132 14.02 2.09 8.95
C PRO A 132 14.64 0.91 9.70
N ASP A 133 13.82 0.04 10.27
CA ASP A 133 14.23 -1.08 11.11
C ASP A 133 14.97 -2.15 10.30
N SER A 134 15.77 -2.97 10.99
CA SER A 134 16.43 -4.12 10.39
C SER A 134 15.43 -5.26 10.13
N PRO A 135 15.63 -6.07 9.06
CA PRO A 135 14.81 -7.26 8.79
C PRO A 135 14.81 -8.26 9.96
N GLN A 136 13.61 -8.77 10.29
CA GLN A 136 13.36 -9.78 11.30
C GLN A 136 12.50 -10.91 10.73
N PRO A 137 13.05 -11.74 9.80
CA PRO A 137 12.27 -12.74 9.07
C PRO A 137 11.51 -13.74 9.96
N ASP A 138 12.06 -14.07 11.11
CA ASP A 138 11.46 -15.03 12.05
C ASP A 138 10.13 -14.56 12.66
N LEU A 139 9.86 -13.26 12.62
CA LEU A 139 8.57 -12.70 13.06
C LEU A 139 7.47 -12.88 12.02
N GLY A 140 7.82 -13.14 10.75
CA GLY A 140 6.86 -13.29 9.67
C GLY A 140 6.08 -12.00 9.39
N ILE A 141 4.76 -12.05 9.56
CA ILE A 141 3.86 -10.91 9.42
C ILE A 141 3.17 -10.68 10.76
N VAL A 142 3.29 -9.47 11.29
CA VAL A 142 2.75 -9.09 12.60
C VAL A 142 1.90 -7.82 12.48
N SER A 143 1.03 -7.55 13.46
CA SER A 143 0.30 -6.29 13.52
C SER A 143 1.23 -5.11 13.79
N TRP A 144 0.84 -3.91 13.40
CA TRP A 144 1.60 -2.68 13.69
C TRP A 144 1.81 -2.49 15.19
N SER A 145 0.78 -2.72 15.99
CA SER A 145 0.86 -2.61 17.45
C SER A 145 1.88 -3.59 18.05
N HIS A 146 1.93 -4.82 17.56
CA HIS A 146 2.92 -5.82 18.01
C HIS A 146 4.35 -5.44 17.60
N TRP A 147 4.54 -4.99 16.34
CA TRP A 147 5.83 -4.48 15.86
C TRP A 147 6.37 -3.36 16.75
N ARG A 148 5.52 -2.37 17.05
CA ARG A 148 5.87 -1.27 17.94
C ARG A 148 6.25 -1.74 19.34
N GLN A 149 5.50 -2.67 19.92
CA GLN A 149 5.80 -3.20 21.25
C GLN A 149 7.18 -3.85 21.33
N ILE A 150 7.59 -4.60 20.30
CA ILE A 150 8.92 -5.22 20.23
C ILE A 150 10.02 -4.15 20.20
N HIS A 151 9.86 -3.12 19.37
CA HIS A 151 10.91 -2.12 19.15
C HIS A 151 10.97 -1.07 20.26
N ASP A 152 9.84 -0.67 20.84
CA ASP A 152 9.82 0.24 21.98
C ASP A 152 10.43 -0.41 23.24
N SER A 153 10.23 -1.72 23.43
CA SER A 153 10.86 -2.49 24.51
C SER A 153 12.38 -2.62 24.38
N ALA A 154 12.89 -2.70 23.14
CA ALA A 154 14.31 -2.79 22.85
C ALA A 154 15.06 -1.47 23.11
N GLN A 155 14.41 -0.31 22.91
CA GLN A 155 15.01 1.00 23.18
C GLN A 155 15.05 1.37 24.67
N GLY A 156 14.21 0.73 25.50
CA GLY A 156 14.16 0.96 26.96
C GLY A 156 15.23 0.22 27.76
N SER A 157 16.08 -0.61 27.15
CA SER A 157 17.05 -1.47 27.80
C SER A 157 18.53 -1.07 27.61
N GLU A 158 18.85 0.20 27.30
CA GLU A 158 20.23 0.66 27.42
C GLU A 158 20.60 0.74 28.91
N PRO A 159 21.67 0.01 29.35
CA PRO A 159 22.13 0.08 30.72
C PRO A 159 22.76 1.45 30.95
N GLY A 160 22.23 2.15 31.94
CA GLY A 160 22.78 3.41 32.43
C GLY A 160 24.29 3.26 32.66
N ASP A 161 25.03 4.19 32.10
CA ASP A 161 26.47 4.36 32.27
C ASP A 161 26.77 4.50 33.78
N SER A 162 27.32 3.48 34.38
CA SER A 162 27.75 3.50 35.78
C SER A 162 28.92 4.46 35.90
N GLU A 163 28.68 5.59 36.54
CA GLU A 163 29.72 6.49 37.06
C GLU A 163 30.88 5.69 37.66
N ARG A 164 32.02 5.84 37.08
CA ARG A 164 33.28 5.46 37.74
C ARG A 164 33.70 6.67 38.56
N ASP A 165 33.33 6.64 39.84
CA ASP A 165 34.01 7.41 40.86
C ASP A 165 35.45 6.91 40.94
N THR A 166 36.40 7.78 40.65
CA THR A 166 37.81 7.61 40.93
C THR A 166 38.15 8.44 42.16
N VAL A 167 38.54 7.74 43.15
CA VAL A 167 39.32 8.29 44.32
C VAL A 167 40.78 8.36 43.91
#